data_7c17fe452ce04d687864d7c4518f57b2
#
_entry.id   7c17fe452ce04d687864d7c4518f57b2
#
_cell.length_a   1.000
_cell.length_b   1.000
_cell.length_c   1.000
_cell.angle_alpha   90.00
_cell.angle_beta   90.00
_cell.angle_gamma   90.00
#
_symmetry.space_group_name_H-M   'P 1'
#
loop_
_entity.id
_entity.type
_entity.pdbx_description
1 polymer ?
#
loop_
_entity_poly.entity_id
_entity_poly.type
_entity_poly.pdbx_seq_one_letter_code
_entity_poly.pdbx_strand_id
1 'polypeptide(L)'
;GKPYVREGLLFPAETLRYYNGVLPESDFYKVAVCDVAWGGGDSLAMPFAYVTGDGDVYIHDVIFSKGSKDVTQPMIVNRTKEHTPHKERFEANNGGGEFAADVDRQLSSVGVRTNITTQRAPNNQSKVGRIIQYSPEIKRFYFVDKEHRTPEYDEFMREVCTFSQTGKNPHDDAPDSLAMLADEIRMRIGSQIEVVSRTF
;
A
#
# COMPACT_ATOMS: atom_id res chain seq x y z
N GLY A 1 -8.97 -34.57 4.42
CA GLY A 1 -8.53 -33.83 5.59
C GLY A 1 -9.07 -32.42 5.56
N LYS A 2 -9.52 -31.90 6.68
CA LYS A 2 -9.91 -30.48 6.77
C LYS A 2 -8.66 -29.64 6.45
N PRO A 3 -8.76 -28.57 5.63
CA PRO A 3 -7.63 -27.69 5.42
C PRO A 3 -7.18 -27.12 6.76
N TYR A 4 -5.88 -27.15 7.01
CA TYR A 4 -5.29 -26.54 8.20
C TYR A 4 -5.53 -25.03 8.13
N VAL A 5 -6.48 -24.55 8.91
CA VAL A 5 -6.70 -23.10 9.07
C VAL A 5 -5.69 -22.63 10.11
N ARG A 6 -4.74 -21.81 9.69
CA ARG A 6 -3.78 -21.16 10.59
C ARG A 6 -4.57 -20.30 11.58
N GLU A 7 -4.45 -20.56 12.87
CA GLU A 7 -5.12 -19.78 13.90
C GLU A 7 -4.58 -18.33 13.91
N GLY A 8 -5.46 -17.39 14.22
CA GLY A 8 -5.11 -15.97 14.40
C GLY A 8 -4.90 -15.19 13.13
N LEU A 9 -5.38 -15.66 11.97
CA LEU A 9 -5.36 -14.86 10.73
C LEU A 9 -6.14 -13.54 10.90
N LEU A 10 -5.48 -12.43 10.60
CA LEU A 10 -6.10 -11.10 10.73
C LEU A 10 -6.96 -10.77 9.51
N PHE A 11 -6.57 -11.26 8.33
CA PHE A 11 -7.22 -10.98 7.04
C PHE A 11 -7.56 -12.27 6.27
N PRO A 12 -8.42 -13.16 6.82
CA PRO A 12 -8.87 -14.32 6.05
C PRO A 12 -9.46 -13.89 4.71
N ALA A 13 -9.09 -14.58 3.63
CA ALA A 13 -9.47 -14.17 2.28
C ALA A 13 -10.99 -14.00 2.10
N GLU A 14 -11.78 -14.87 2.71
CA GLU A 14 -13.25 -14.84 2.68
C GLU A 14 -13.89 -13.66 3.40
N THR A 15 -13.13 -12.94 4.23
CA THR A 15 -13.62 -11.77 4.97
C THR A 15 -13.31 -10.44 4.28
N LEU A 16 -12.52 -10.45 3.23
CA LEU A 16 -12.15 -9.26 2.48
C LEU A 16 -13.17 -8.92 1.40
N ARG A 17 -13.10 -7.71 0.89
CA ARG A 17 -13.96 -7.23 -0.20
C ARG A 17 -13.21 -7.30 -1.52
N TYR A 18 -13.90 -7.67 -2.58
CA TYR A 18 -13.30 -7.83 -3.90
C TYR A 18 -14.11 -7.13 -4.98
N TYR A 19 -13.42 -6.78 -6.06
CA TYR A 19 -14.01 -6.30 -7.31
C TYR A 19 -13.26 -6.90 -8.50
N ASN A 20 -13.84 -6.81 -9.68
CA ASN A 20 -13.33 -7.48 -10.88
C ASN A 20 -12.19 -6.73 -11.61
N GLY A 21 -11.55 -5.75 -10.94
CA GLY A 21 -10.50 -4.94 -11.55
C GLY A 21 -11.00 -3.77 -12.41
N VAL A 22 -12.30 -3.65 -12.62
CA VAL A 22 -12.92 -2.51 -13.32
C VAL A 22 -13.38 -1.48 -12.29
N LEU A 23 -12.76 -0.30 -12.31
CA LEU A 23 -13.12 0.77 -11.41
C LEU A 23 -14.51 1.33 -11.73
N PRO A 24 -15.31 1.72 -10.71
CA PRO A 24 -16.54 2.45 -10.95
C PRO A 24 -16.26 3.82 -11.57
N GLU A 25 -17.25 4.40 -12.22
CA GLU A 25 -17.15 5.78 -12.69
C GLU A 25 -17.16 6.74 -11.49
N SER A 26 -16.07 7.45 -11.29
CA SER A 26 -15.87 8.37 -10.17
C SER A 26 -14.68 9.29 -10.42
N ASP A 27 -14.69 10.44 -9.77
CA ASP A 27 -13.48 11.23 -9.59
C ASP A 27 -12.66 10.63 -8.44
N PHE A 28 -11.48 10.10 -8.78
CA PHE A 28 -10.63 9.46 -7.79
C PHE A 28 -9.55 10.39 -7.26
N TYR A 29 -9.34 10.34 -5.95
CA TYR A 29 -8.05 10.66 -5.38
C TYR A 29 -7.16 9.42 -5.45
N LYS A 30 -6.00 9.55 -6.11
CA LYS A 30 -5.07 8.44 -6.31
C LYS A 30 -3.84 8.64 -5.42
N VAL A 31 -3.52 7.62 -4.65
CA VAL A 31 -2.40 7.64 -3.70
C VAL A 31 -1.70 6.28 -3.68
N ALA A 32 -0.39 6.31 -3.57
CA ALA A 32 0.42 5.12 -3.35
C ALA A 32 1.31 5.31 -2.11
N VAL A 33 1.64 4.22 -1.45
CA VAL A 33 2.62 4.19 -0.37
C VAL A 33 3.63 3.08 -0.64
N CYS A 34 4.87 3.27 -0.26
CA CYS A 34 5.96 2.34 -0.51
C CYS A 34 6.67 1.98 0.79
N ASP A 35 6.57 0.71 1.19
CA ASP A 35 7.48 0.10 2.14
C ASP A 35 8.73 -0.31 1.37
N VAL A 36 9.82 0.44 1.59
CA VAL A 36 11.04 0.32 0.78
C VAL A 36 11.88 -0.85 1.24
N ALA A 37 12.22 -1.75 0.32
CA ALA A 37 13.25 -2.77 0.49
C ALA A 37 14.35 -2.62 -0.57
N TRP A 38 15.58 -2.91 -0.15
CA TRP A 38 16.76 -2.78 -1.00
C TRP A 38 17.16 -4.08 -1.71
N GLY A 39 16.32 -5.08 -1.61
CA GLY A 39 16.57 -6.46 -2.04
C GLY A 39 16.95 -7.37 -0.85
N GLY A 40 17.17 -8.64 -1.13
CA GLY A 40 17.45 -9.67 -0.12
C GLY A 40 16.20 -10.42 0.33
N GLY A 41 15.95 -10.53 1.64
CA GLY A 41 14.82 -11.30 2.19
C GLY A 41 13.48 -10.58 2.14
N ASP A 42 13.50 -9.25 2.23
CA ASP A 42 12.29 -8.43 2.31
C ASP A 42 11.82 -7.99 0.93
N SER A 43 10.51 -7.81 0.79
CA SER A 43 9.87 -7.34 -0.44
C SER A 43 9.59 -5.85 -0.35
N LEU A 44 9.93 -5.11 -1.43
CA LEU A 44 9.34 -3.80 -1.63
C LEU A 44 7.85 -4.01 -1.91
N ALA A 45 6.99 -3.35 -1.14
CA ALA A 45 5.55 -3.40 -1.25
C ALA A 45 4.97 -2.01 -1.49
N MET A 46 4.31 -1.82 -2.63
CA MET A 46 3.74 -0.52 -3.01
C MET A 46 2.33 -0.68 -3.59
N PRO A 47 1.29 -0.59 -2.78
CA PRO A 47 -0.08 -0.54 -3.25
C PRO A 47 -0.44 0.83 -3.83
N PHE A 48 -1.20 0.81 -4.93
CA PHE A 48 -1.80 1.97 -5.59
C PHE A 48 -3.30 1.99 -5.32
N ALA A 49 -3.77 3.00 -4.60
CA ALA A 49 -5.16 3.15 -4.20
C ALA A 49 -5.87 4.24 -5.01
N TYR A 50 -7.10 3.93 -5.39
CA TYR A 50 -8.06 4.85 -5.99
C TYR A 50 -9.18 5.07 -4.97
N VAL A 51 -9.31 6.29 -4.46
CA VAL A 51 -10.24 6.67 -3.40
C VAL A 51 -11.36 7.51 -3.99
N THR A 52 -12.61 7.06 -3.82
CA THR A 52 -13.80 7.79 -4.26
C THR A 52 -14.10 8.97 -3.33
N GLY A 53 -14.95 9.89 -3.80
CA GLY A 53 -15.44 10.99 -2.96
C GLY A 53 -16.20 10.52 -1.71
N ASP A 54 -16.82 9.34 -1.76
CA ASP A 54 -17.54 8.72 -0.63
C ASP A 54 -16.60 7.97 0.33
N GLY A 55 -15.31 7.89 0.01
CA GLY A 55 -14.31 7.25 0.86
C GLY A 55 -14.09 5.76 0.60
N ASP A 56 -14.67 5.18 -0.44
CA ASP A 56 -14.35 3.82 -0.87
C ASP A 56 -12.93 3.76 -1.45
N VAL A 57 -12.18 2.75 -1.05
CA VAL A 57 -10.78 2.58 -1.42
C VAL A 57 -10.62 1.31 -2.26
N TYR A 58 -10.14 1.47 -3.48
CA TYR A 58 -9.84 0.38 -4.41
C TYR A 58 -8.32 0.22 -4.52
N ILE A 59 -7.81 -0.92 -4.11
CA ILE A 59 -6.40 -1.28 -4.33
C ILE A 59 -6.30 -1.79 -5.76
N HIS A 60 -6.00 -0.88 -6.68
CA HIS A 60 -6.11 -1.15 -8.11
C HIS A 60 -4.90 -1.86 -8.68
N ASP A 61 -3.75 -1.61 -8.10
CA ASP A 61 -2.48 -2.22 -8.50
C ASP A 61 -1.54 -2.34 -7.31
N VAL A 62 -0.55 -3.20 -7.41
CA VAL A 62 0.52 -3.33 -6.43
C VAL A 62 1.85 -3.58 -7.13
N ILE A 63 2.94 -3.05 -6.56
CA ILE A 63 4.28 -3.55 -6.80
C ILE A 63 4.66 -4.40 -5.59
N PHE A 64 5.13 -5.60 -5.85
CA PHE A 64 5.59 -6.52 -4.81
C PHE A 64 6.79 -7.31 -5.32
N SER A 65 8.00 -6.91 -4.90
CA SER A 65 9.24 -7.40 -5.51
C SER A 65 10.37 -7.48 -4.51
N LYS A 66 11.14 -8.56 -4.60
CA LYS A 66 12.41 -8.76 -3.88
C LYS A 66 13.64 -8.26 -4.67
N GLY A 67 13.41 -7.61 -5.81
CA GLY A 67 14.46 -7.06 -6.63
C GLY A 67 15.22 -5.93 -5.93
N SER A 68 16.46 -5.71 -6.39
CA SER A 68 17.25 -4.55 -5.98
C SER A 68 16.63 -3.24 -6.49
N LYS A 69 17.16 -2.12 -6.02
CA LYS A 69 16.72 -0.79 -6.47
C LYS A 69 16.77 -0.60 -8.00
N ASP A 70 17.73 -1.25 -8.66
CA ASP A 70 17.89 -1.17 -10.12
C ASP A 70 16.73 -1.85 -10.87
N VAL A 71 15.99 -2.73 -10.20
CA VAL A 71 14.77 -3.37 -10.71
C VAL A 71 13.55 -2.61 -10.25
N THR A 72 13.46 -2.28 -8.97
CA THR A 72 12.23 -1.74 -8.36
C THR A 72 11.98 -0.27 -8.69
N GLN A 73 13.02 0.56 -8.78
CA GLN A 73 12.85 1.97 -9.13
C GLN A 73 12.27 2.17 -10.54
N PRO A 74 12.74 1.49 -11.60
CA PRO A 74 12.09 1.56 -12.91
C PRO A 74 10.64 1.03 -12.90
N MET A 75 10.34 0.01 -12.10
CA MET A 75 8.95 -0.46 -11.93
C MET A 75 8.07 0.64 -11.34
N ILE A 76 8.54 1.33 -10.30
CA ILE A 76 7.80 2.45 -9.69
C ILE A 76 7.58 3.57 -10.70
N VAL A 77 8.63 3.98 -11.43
CA VAL A 77 8.51 5.03 -12.45
C VAL A 77 7.44 4.67 -13.49
N ASN A 78 7.43 3.43 -13.98
CA ASN A 78 6.45 2.99 -14.97
C ASN A 78 5.02 2.98 -14.41
N ARG A 79 4.83 2.48 -13.18
CA ARG A 79 3.51 2.44 -12.54
C ARG A 79 3.00 3.84 -12.17
N THR A 80 3.89 4.72 -11.72
CA THR A 80 3.56 6.14 -11.47
C THR A 80 3.11 6.83 -12.74
N LYS A 81 3.79 6.56 -13.86
CA LYS A 81 3.41 7.08 -15.17
C LYS A 81 2.05 6.57 -15.64
N GLU A 82 1.74 5.30 -15.37
CA GLU A 82 0.47 4.66 -15.74
C GLU A 82 -0.68 5.18 -14.88
N HIS A 83 -0.52 5.19 -13.55
CA HIS A 83 -1.59 5.51 -12.61
C HIS A 83 -1.71 7.01 -12.32
N THR A 84 -0.65 7.78 -12.50
CA THR A 84 -0.61 9.22 -12.21
C THR A 84 -1.15 9.56 -10.82
N PRO A 85 -0.60 8.99 -9.73
CA PRO A 85 -1.07 9.27 -8.39
C PRO A 85 -0.84 10.74 -8.02
N HIS A 86 -1.75 11.31 -7.24
CA HIS A 86 -1.62 12.66 -6.72
C HIS A 86 -0.50 12.76 -5.67
N LYS A 87 -0.30 11.66 -4.94
CA LYS A 87 0.72 11.57 -3.89
C LYS A 87 1.30 10.16 -3.82
N GLU A 88 2.61 10.10 -3.59
CA GLU A 88 3.33 8.87 -3.23
C GLU A 88 4.10 9.11 -1.92
N ARG A 89 3.89 8.24 -0.94
CA ARG A 89 4.58 8.29 0.35
C ARG A 89 5.54 7.12 0.46
N PHE A 90 6.79 7.40 0.78
CA PHE A 90 7.82 6.39 1.01
C PHE A 90 8.17 6.33 2.50
N GLU A 91 8.37 5.12 3.04
CA GLU A 91 8.90 4.97 4.37
C GLU A 91 10.39 5.37 4.38
N ALA A 92 10.76 6.31 5.26
CA ALA A 92 12.10 6.92 5.27
C ALA A 92 13.13 6.12 6.08
N ASN A 93 12.73 5.01 6.70
CA ASN A 93 13.65 4.17 7.46
C ASN A 93 14.65 3.48 6.53
N ASN A 94 15.84 3.16 7.05
CA ASN A 94 16.84 2.36 6.34
C ASN A 94 17.20 2.88 4.93
N GLY A 95 17.31 4.19 4.75
CA GLY A 95 17.66 4.79 3.46
C GLY A 95 16.49 5.05 2.51
N GLY A 96 15.25 4.87 2.96
CA GLY A 96 14.05 5.12 2.14
C GLY A 96 13.93 6.56 1.63
N GLY A 97 14.50 7.54 2.35
CA GLY A 97 14.55 8.93 1.90
C GLY A 97 15.44 9.12 0.66
N GLU A 98 16.58 8.45 0.59
CA GLU A 98 17.46 8.45 -0.59
C GLU A 98 16.79 7.74 -1.78
N PHE A 99 16.15 6.60 -1.51
CA PHE A 99 15.39 5.86 -2.50
C PHE A 99 14.28 6.72 -3.12
N ALA A 100 13.50 7.43 -2.31
CA ALA A 100 12.45 8.33 -2.76
C ALA A 100 13.00 9.49 -3.62
N ALA A 101 14.13 10.07 -3.22
CA ALA A 101 14.80 11.12 -3.99
C ALA A 101 15.29 10.62 -5.36
N ASP A 102 15.79 9.39 -5.43
CA ASP A 102 16.18 8.76 -6.70
C ASP A 102 14.97 8.56 -7.62
N VAL A 103 13.85 8.09 -7.09
CA VAL A 103 12.60 7.94 -7.84
C VAL A 103 12.10 9.29 -8.34
N ASP A 104 12.11 10.33 -7.51
CA ASP A 104 11.68 11.68 -7.89
C ASP A 104 12.53 12.25 -9.05
N ARG A 105 13.84 12.06 -8.99
CA ARG A 105 14.73 12.44 -10.09
C ARG A 105 14.42 11.71 -11.40
N GLN A 106 14.17 10.40 -11.32
CA GLN A 106 13.81 9.60 -12.50
C GLN A 106 12.46 10.01 -13.09
N LEU A 107 11.44 10.25 -12.25
CA LEU A 107 10.14 10.76 -12.69
C LEU A 107 10.27 12.13 -13.35
N SER A 108 11.00 13.03 -12.76
CA SER A 108 11.27 14.36 -13.33
C SER A 108 11.94 14.29 -14.69
N SER A 109 12.88 13.34 -14.87
CA SER A 109 13.60 13.16 -16.14
C SER A 109 12.69 12.70 -17.28
N VAL A 110 11.56 12.06 -16.97
CA VAL A 110 10.56 11.62 -17.96
C VAL A 110 9.30 12.52 -17.98
N GLY A 111 9.35 13.67 -17.31
CA GLY A 111 8.28 14.65 -17.32
C GLY A 111 7.05 14.28 -16.50
N VAL A 112 7.16 13.32 -15.60
CA VAL A 112 6.08 12.91 -14.69
C VAL A 112 6.21 13.64 -13.37
N ARG A 113 5.11 14.21 -12.89
CA ARG A 113 5.05 14.90 -11.60
C ARG A 113 4.02 14.25 -10.69
N THR A 114 4.46 13.93 -9.48
CA THR A 114 3.61 13.51 -8.37
C THR A 114 4.17 14.12 -7.09
N ASN A 115 3.33 14.26 -6.07
CA ASN A 115 3.80 14.74 -4.77
C ASN A 115 4.46 13.57 -4.02
N ILE A 116 5.80 13.53 -4.02
CA ILE A 116 6.57 12.54 -3.27
C ILE A 116 6.85 13.05 -1.87
N THR A 117 6.48 12.25 -0.88
CA THR A 117 6.74 12.52 0.53
C THR A 117 7.45 11.34 1.17
N THR A 118 8.17 11.63 2.25
CA THR A 118 8.81 10.61 3.08
C THR A 118 8.32 10.74 4.52
N GLN A 119 8.12 9.61 5.18
CA GLN A 119 7.73 9.58 6.58
C GLN A 119 8.42 8.41 7.28
N ARG A 120 8.96 8.69 8.46
CA ARG A 120 9.52 7.63 9.31
C ARG A 120 8.39 6.85 9.98
N ALA A 121 8.57 5.54 10.11
CA ALA A 121 7.71 4.75 10.97
C ALA A 121 7.84 5.22 12.43
N PRO A 122 6.75 5.20 13.21
CA PRO A 122 6.81 5.56 14.62
C PRO A 122 7.76 4.63 15.38
N ASN A 123 8.69 5.19 16.15
CA ASN A 123 9.66 4.41 16.92
C ASN A 123 9.05 3.61 18.09
N ASN A 124 7.83 3.95 18.49
CA ASN A 124 7.13 3.37 19.63
C ASN A 124 6.11 2.29 19.25
N GLN A 125 6.05 1.91 18.00
CA GLN A 125 5.07 0.94 17.49
C GLN A 125 5.77 -0.11 16.61
N SER A 126 5.48 -1.40 16.87
CA SER A 126 5.92 -2.49 16.01
C SER A 126 5.13 -2.52 14.70
N LYS A 127 5.68 -3.14 13.65
CA LYS A 127 4.94 -3.42 12.41
C LYS A 127 3.63 -4.17 12.70
N VAL A 128 3.68 -5.23 13.50
CA VAL A 128 2.48 -6.00 13.89
C VAL A 128 1.45 -5.12 14.59
N GLY A 129 1.86 -4.27 15.52
CA GLY A 129 0.96 -3.33 16.22
C GLY A 129 0.30 -2.35 15.26
N ARG A 130 1.06 -1.84 14.28
CA ARG A 130 0.54 -0.94 13.23
C ARG A 130 -0.50 -1.66 12.35
N ILE A 131 -0.20 -2.86 11.89
CA ILE A 131 -1.12 -3.65 11.07
C ILE A 131 -2.43 -3.94 11.82
N ILE A 132 -2.36 -4.33 13.10
CA ILE A 132 -3.54 -4.56 13.92
C ILE A 132 -4.36 -3.28 14.09
N GLN A 133 -3.70 -2.14 14.34
CA GLN A 133 -4.36 -0.85 14.52
C GLN A 133 -5.19 -0.45 13.30
N TYR A 134 -4.65 -0.66 12.08
CA TYR A 134 -5.31 -0.27 10.83
C TYR A 134 -6.14 -1.39 10.19
N SER A 135 -6.24 -2.54 10.83
CA SER A 135 -7.00 -3.68 10.30
C SER A 135 -8.47 -3.38 9.99
N PRO A 136 -9.20 -2.55 10.76
CA PRO A 136 -10.57 -2.21 10.41
C PRO A 136 -10.69 -1.48 9.07
N GLU A 137 -9.78 -0.57 8.77
CA GLU A 137 -9.75 0.15 7.49
C GLU A 137 -9.35 -0.78 6.34
N ILE A 138 -8.30 -1.59 6.53
CA ILE A 138 -7.83 -2.54 5.51
C ILE A 138 -8.93 -3.52 5.11
N LYS A 139 -9.72 -4.01 6.06
CA LYS A 139 -10.85 -4.91 5.78
C LYS A 139 -11.97 -4.26 4.97
N ARG A 140 -12.00 -2.95 4.86
CA ARG A 140 -12.96 -2.21 4.04
C ARG A 140 -12.45 -1.86 2.65
N PHE A 141 -11.17 -2.08 2.37
CA PHE A 141 -10.61 -1.90 1.04
C PHE A 141 -11.19 -2.92 0.07
N TYR A 142 -11.33 -2.51 -1.19
CA TYR A 142 -11.67 -3.40 -2.29
C TYR A 142 -10.40 -3.88 -2.98
N PHE A 143 -10.20 -5.18 -3.01
CA PHE A 143 -9.06 -5.81 -3.68
C PHE A 143 -9.51 -6.41 -5.01
N VAL A 144 -8.61 -6.49 -5.98
CA VAL A 144 -8.88 -7.20 -7.23
C VAL A 144 -9.08 -8.68 -6.92
N ASP A 145 -10.16 -9.26 -7.44
CA ASP A 145 -10.46 -10.67 -7.21
C ASP A 145 -9.40 -11.60 -7.85
N LYS A 146 -9.41 -12.85 -7.42
CA LYS A 146 -8.39 -13.83 -7.82
C LYS A 146 -8.34 -14.07 -9.33
N GLU A 147 -9.47 -13.96 -10.02
CA GLU A 147 -9.57 -14.23 -11.46
C GLU A 147 -8.97 -13.11 -12.30
N HIS A 148 -8.96 -11.87 -11.80
CA HIS A 148 -8.58 -10.68 -12.56
C HIS A 148 -7.25 -10.07 -12.14
N ARG A 149 -6.66 -10.51 -11.03
CA ARG A 149 -5.39 -9.96 -10.54
C ARG A 149 -4.17 -10.59 -11.20
N THR A 150 -3.09 -9.82 -11.30
CA THR A 150 -1.80 -10.29 -11.80
C THR A 150 -1.15 -11.30 -10.83
N PRO A 151 -0.18 -12.12 -11.29
CA PRO A 151 0.61 -12.98 -10.38
C PRO A 151 1.31 -12.20 -9.25
N GLU A 152 1.83 -11.01 -9.52
CA GLU A 152 2.44 -10.13 -8.51
C GLU A 152 1.43 -9.71 -7.44
N TYR A 153 0.24 -9.31 -7.86
CA TYR A 153 -0.87 -8.98 -6.95
C TYR A 153 -1.32 -10.21 -6.14
N ASP A 154 -1.33 -11.38 -6.75
CA ASP A 154 -1.68 -12.63 -6.06
C ASP A 154 -0.67 -12.99 -4.95
N GLU A 155 0.62 -12.80 -5.19
CA GLU A 155 1.65 -12.98 -4.16
C GLU A 155 1.50 -11.98 -3.00
N PHE A 156 1.23 -10.72 -3.32
CA PHE A 156 0.92 -9.69 -2.32
C PHE A 156 -0.27 -10.12 -1.45
N MET A 157 -1.36 -10.55 -2.05
CA MET A 157 -2.56 -11.00 -1.33
C MET A 157 -2.32 -12.28 -0.53
N ARG A 158 -1.47 -13.17 -1.00
CA ARG A 158 -1.10 -14.37 -0.25
C ARG A 158 -0.41 -14.01 1.07
N GLU A 159 0.49 -13.04 1.06
CA GLU A 159 1.14 -12.55 2.28
C GLU A 159 0.13 -11.85 3.20
N VAL A 160 -0.75 -11.02 2.68
CA VAL A 160 -1.84 -10.38 3.46
C VAL A 160 -2.73 -11.43 4.14
N CYS A 161 -3.22 -12.41 3.37
CA CYS A 161 -4.20 -13.39 3.85
C CYS A 161 -3.59 -14.46 4.77
N THR A 162 -2.28 -14.61 4.81
CA THR A 162 -1.58 -15.53 5.72
C THR A 162 -0.99 -14.86 6.95
N PHE A 163 -1.11 -13.55 7.06
CA PHE A 163 -0.64 -12.81 8.22
C PHE A 163 -1.42 -13.17 9.50
N SER A 164 -0.68 -13.55 10.54
CA SER A 164 -1.23 -13.90 11.85
C SER A 164 -0.86 -12.86 12.91
N GLN A 165 -1.85 -12.40 13.65
CA GLN A 165 -1.63 -11.48 14.79
C GLN A 165 -1.03 -12.17 16.02
N THR A 166 -1.10 -13.50 16.10
CA THR A 166 -0.65 -14.30 17.24
C THR A 166 0.58 -15.16 16.95
N GLY A 167 0.91 -15.34 15.67
CA GLY A 167 2.02 -16.17 15.21
C GLY A 167 3.23 -15.36 14.78
N LYS A 168 4.33 -16.08 14.50
CA LYS A 168 5.47 -15.49 13.81
C LYS A 168 5.16 -15.45 12.32
N ASN A 169 5.27 -14.26 11.73
CA ASN A 169 5.14 -14.08 10.30
C ASN A 169 6.54 -14.03 9.69
N PRO A 170 6.87 -14.91 8.71
CA PRO A 170 8.16 -14.84 8.04
C PRO A 170 8.34 -13.52 7.28
N HIS A 171 7.25 -12.96 6.76
CA HIS A 171 7.20 -11.70 6.05
C HIS A 171 5.89 -10.98 6.38
N ASP A 172 5.94 -9.65 6.44
CA ASP A 172 4.81 -8.77 6.76
C ASP A 172 4.78 -7.47 5.94
N ASP A 173 5.57 -7.42 4.86
CA ASP A 173 5.73 -6.19 4.06
C ASP A 173 4.42 -5.80 3.34
N ALA A 174 3.67 -6.76 2.82
CA ALA A 174 2.39 -6.50 2.16
C ALA A 174 1.33 -5.94 3.13
N PRO A 175 1.02 -6.58 4.27
CA PRO A 175 0.05 -6.03 5.21
C PRO A 175 0.55 -4.73 5.86
N ASP A 176 1.84 -4.55 6.07
CA ASP A 176 2.39 -3.30 6.59
C ASP A 176 2.23 -2.13 5.61
N SER A 177 2.45 -2.36 4.32
CA SER A 177 2.19 -1.35 3.29
C SER A 177 0.72 -0.93 3.24
N LEU A 178 -0.21 -1.84 3.46
CA LEU A 178 -1.64 -1.51 3.57
C LEU A 178 -1.96 -0.71 4.84
N ALA A 179 -1.28 -0.97 5.94
CA ALA A 179 -1.40 -0.16 7.16
C ALA A 179 -0.88 1.26 6.94
N MET A 180 0.26 1.42 6.25
CA MET A 180 0.78 2.72 5.84
C MET A 180 -0.21 3.48 4.94
N LEU A 181 -0.83 2.77 4.00
CA LEU A 181 -1.84 3.35 3.11
C LEU A 181 -3.08 3.82 3.88
N ALA A 182 -3.57 3.02 4.82
CA ALA A 182 -4.69 3.38 5.67
C ALA A 182 -4.38 4.63 6.52
N ASP A 183 -3.17 4.71 7.07
CA ASP A 183 -2.68 5.88 7.80
C ASP A 183 -2.68 7.14 6.90
N GLU A 184 -2.14 7.05 5.69
CA GLU A 184 -2.08 8.16 4.75
C GLU A 184 -3.47 8.66 4.36
N ILE A 185 -4.41 7.76 4.11
CA ILE A 185 -5.80 8.12 3.78
C ILE A 185 -6.49 8.78 4.98
N ARG A 186 -6.29 8.27 6.19
CA ARG A 186 -6.83 8.83 7.43
C ARG A 186 -6.32 10.26 7.68
N MET A 187 -5.02 10.50 7.49
CA MET A 187 -4.41 11.83 7.64
C MET A 187 -5.02 12.85 6.66
N ARG A 188 -5.29 12.45 5.43
CA ARG A 188 -5.94 13.31 4.43
C ARG A 188 -7.35 13.70 4.85
N ILE A 189 -8.16 12.77 5.33
CA ILE A 189 -9.53 13.03 5.80
C ILE A 189 -9.48 14.00 6.98
N GLY A 190 -8.59 13.79 7.94
CA GLY A 190 -8.40 14.69 9.09
C GLY A 190 -8.07 16.12 8.67
N SER A 191 -7.15 16.31 7.73
CA SER A 191 -6.78 17.64 7.24
C SER A 191 -7.91 18.36 6.50
N GLN A 192 -8.77 17.64 5.77
CA GLN A 192 -9.95 18.21 5.12
C GLN A 192 -10.98 18.70 6.13
N ILE A 193 -11.21 17.98 7.22
CA ILE A 193 -12.13 18.37 8.29
C ILE A 193 -11.64 19.65 9.00
N GLU A 194 -10.34 19.77 9.27
CA GLU A 194 -9.76 20.97 9.88
C GLU A 194 -9.92 22.23 9.00
N VAL A 195 -9.77 22.10 7.70
CA VAL A 195 -9.96 23.21 6.76
C VAL A 195 -11.42 23.69 6.78
N VAL A 196 -12.37 22.78 6.77
CA VAL A 196 -13.80 23.11 6.84
C VAL A 196 -14.15 23.78 8.16
N SER A 197 -13.62 23.32 9.28
CA SER A 197 -13.90 23.90 10.61
C SER A 197 -13.28 25.28 10.82
N ARG A 198 -12.26 25.67 10.07
CA ARG A 198 -11.65 27.02 10.13
C ARG A 198 -12.35 28.06 9.26
N THR A 199 -13.31 27.67 8.44
CA THR A 199 -14.03 28.54 7.48
C THR A 199 -15.34 29.06 8.05
N PHE A 200 -15.71 28.71 9.29
CA PHE A 200 -16.91 29.17 10.00
C PHE A 200 -16.56 30.02 11.19
#